data_5926d2da8078ae1de6adecfe99499a15
#
_entry.id   5926d2da8078ae1de6adecfe99499a15
#
_cell.length_a   1.000
_cell.length_b   1.000
_cell.length_c   1.000
_cell.angle_alpha   90.00
_cell.angle_beta   90.00
_cell.angle_gamma   90.00
#
_symmetry.space_group_name_H-M   'P 1'
#
loop_
_entity.id
_entity.type
_entity.pdbx_description
1 polymer ?
#
loop_
_entity_poly.entity_id
_entity_poly.type
_entity_poly.pdbx_seq_one_letter_code
_entity_poly.pdbx_strand_id
1 'polypeptide(L)'
;MDFERIKEKLAILADAAKYDVSCSSSGSSRKAVKGELGNAANFGICHSFTEDGRCISLLKILLTNHCIYDCVYCVSRRSNDIQRAAFSVQEVVDLTINFYRRNYIEGLFLSSGVFKDPDTTMERLVRVAKKLRLEERFNGYIHLKTIPGASEILIHEAGLYADRLSINLEIPTKEGLKLLAPEKDHQQMITPMQQLKNELAIHSVEKKKFKHTPKFAPAGQTTQMIIGATNETDQKIIKVASYMYQKLEMKRVYYSGYVPVLQDSLLPSIHSQVPIVRENRLYQADWLMRYYGFAPDEILDTRQPFLDLEIDPKLAWALRHPHLFPVDVNTAPREMLLRIPGVGVRSVQKILAARTFQKLTYYSLKQIGVTLSRAKYFITCSGATPLAGTMEPTKLRHLLIANSHNKHKELFTGQLSLF
;
A
#
# COMPACT_ATOMS: atom_id res chain seq x y z
N MET A 1 31.69 12.62 -13.51
CA MET A 1 30.26 12.83 -13.15
C MET A 1 30.15 14.24 -12.60
N ASP A 2 29.33 15.10 -13.20
CA ASP A 2 29.05 16.45 -12.68
C ASP A 2 28.13 16.32 -11.46
N PHE A 3 28.72 16.43 -10.27
CA PHE A 3 28.04 16.11 -9.01
C PHE A 3 26.93 17.13 -8.66
N GLU A 4 27.13 18.41 -8.96
CA GLU A 4 26.13 19.45 -8.68
C GLU A 4 24.90 19.28 -9.56
N ARG A 5 25.09 19.01 -10.84
CA ARG A 5 24.00 18.73 -11.78
C ARG A 5 23.19 17.49 -11.39
N ILE A 6 23.84 16.44 -10.89
CA ILE A 6 23.14 15.23 -10.41
C ILE A 6 22.36 15.52 -9.14
N LYS A 7 22.90 16.32 -8.24
CA LYS A 7 22.22 16.75 -7.02
C LYS A 7 20.97 17.57 -7.31
N GLU A 8 21.03 18.49 -8.28
CA GLU A 8 19.84 19.24 -8.74
C GLU A 8 18.78 18.31 -9.32
N LYS A 9 19.15 17.40 -10.24
CA LYS A 9 18.24 16.40 -10.78
C LYS A 9 17.63 15.53 -9.69
N LEU A 10 18.42 15.11 -8.71
CA LEU A 10 17.94 14.28 -7.60
C LEU A 10 16.93 15.04 -6.75
N ALA A 11 17.13 16.31 -6.47
CA ALA A 11 16.17 17.13 -5.74
C ALA A 11 14.81 17.19 -6.46
N ILE A 12 14.80 17.44 -7.78
CA ILE A 12 13.59 17.53 -8.59
C ILE A 12 12.89 16.16 -8.71
N LEU A 13 13.63 15.11 -9.04
CA LEU A 13 13.07 13.82 -9.40
C LEU A 13 12.71 12.94 -8.18
N ALA A 14 13.36 13.16 -7.04
CA ALA A 14 12.99 12.55 -5.78
C ALA A 14 11.74 13.23 -5.18
N ASP A 15 11.63 14.55 -5.27
CA ASP A 15 10.42 15.26 -4.82
C ASP A 15 9.20 14.87 -5.66
N ALA A 16 9.33 14.77 -6.97
CA ALA A 16 8.26 14.29 -7.83
C ALA A 16 7.85 12.83 -7.53
N ALA A 17 8.78 11.99 -7.07
CA ALA A 17 8.51 10.60 -6.71
C ALA A 17 7.73 10.41 -5.39
N LYS A 18 7.60 11.44 -4.55
CA LYS A 18 6.90 11.33 -3.24
C LYS A 18 5.42 10.93 -3.37
N TYR A 19 4.79 11.28 -4.49
CA TYR A 19 3.39 10.94 -4.77
C TYR A 19 3.16 9.48 -5.16
N ASP A 20 4.22 8.75 -5.51
CA ASP A 20 4.15 7.30 -5.70
C ASP A 20 4.18 6.59 -4.34
N VAL A 21 3.06 6.02 -3.91
CA VAL A 21 3.00 5.28 -2.64
C VAL A 21 3.47 3.86 -2.86
N SER A 22 4.65 3.56 -2.40
CA SER A 22 5.16 2.18 -2.31
C SER A 22 5.65 1.83 -0.91
N CYS A 23 5.68 2.83 -0.03
CA CYS A 23 6.23 2.73 1.31
C CYS A 23 5.90 3.97 2.13
N SER A 24 5.88 3.85 3.44
CA SER A 24 5.80 4.99 4.35
C SER A 24 7.09 5.80 4.28
N SER A 25 7.05 7.00 3.72
CA SER A 25 8.16 7.95 3.84
C SER A 25 8.15 8.53 5.26
N SER A 26 9.30 8.61 5.91
CA SER A 26 9.42 9.14 7.28
C SER A 26 9.12 10.64 7.40
N GLY A 27 9.00 11.38 6.31
CA GLY A 27 8.61 12.79 6.28
C GLY A 27 9.43 13.75 7.16
N SER A 28 10.51 13.28 7.81
CA SER A 28 11.30 14.08 8.71
C SER A 28 12.42 14.82 7.96
N SER A 29 12.41 16.14 8.03
CA SER A 29 13.54 16.96 7.61
C SER A 29 14.06 17.76 8.80
N ARG A 30 15.36 17.67 9.10
CA ARG A 30 16.05 18.50 10.09
C ARG A 30 17.32 19.07 9.48
N LYS A 31 17.49 20.39 9.59
CA LYS A 31 18.76 21.03 9.17
C LYS A 31 19.83 20.78 10.25
N ALA A 32 21.07 20.59 9.82
CA ALA A 32 22.20 20.50 10.73
C ALA A 32 22.30 21.78 11.57
N VAL A 33 22.40 21.65 12.89
CA VAL A 33 22.66 22.74 13.82
C VAL A 33 24.12 22.65 14.26
N LYS A 34 24.80 23.78 14.36
CA LYS A 34 26.22 23.84 14.76
C LYS A 34 26.37 23.24 16.17
N GLY A 35 27.08 22.12 16.26
CA GLY A 35 27.31 21.38 17.51
C GLY A 35 26.49 20.12 17.69
N GLU A 36 25.55 19.81 16.76
CA GLU A 36 24.78 18.55 16.75
C GLU A 36 25.28 17.65 15.62
N LEU A 37 25.19 16.33 15.83
CA LEU A 37 25.55 15.31 14.83
C LEU A 37 24.38 14.96 13.94
N GLY A 38 24.57 15.15 12.61
CA GLY A 38 23.66 14.69 11.56
C GLY A 38 22.66 15.74 11.06
N ASN A 39 22.17 15.50 9.85
CA ASN A 39 20.99 16.16 9.30
C ASN A 39 20.02 15.09 8.77
N ALA A 40 18.75 15.34 8.78
CA ALA A 40 17.77 14.52 8.10
C ALA A 40 17.32 15.29 6.85
N ALA A 41 17.89 14.96 5.70
CA ALA A 41 17.45 15.50 4.42
C ALA A 41 16.47 14.50 3.75
N ASN A 42 15.38 15.01 3.24
CA ASN A 42 14.33 14.22 2.62
C ASN A 42 14.69 13.90 1.14
N PHE A 43 15.84 13.26 0.91
CA PHE A 43 16.36 13.00 -0.42
C PHE A 43 16.06 11.56 -0.87
N GLY A 44 14.87 11.32 -1.42
CA GLY A 44 14.60 10.13 -2.25
C GLY A 44 14.80 8.76 -1.58
N ILE A 45 15.06 8.69 -0.28
CA ILE A 45 15.14 7.42 0.44
C ILE A 45 13.80 7.15 1.10
N CYS A 46 13.19 6.03 0.76
CA CYS A 46 11.96 5.57 1.37
C CYS A 46 12.16 4.22 2.05
N HIS A 47 11.25 3.89 2.95
CA HIS A 47 11.26 2.63 3.68
C HIS A 47 10.10 1.76 3.21
N SER A 48 10.39 0.52 2.83
CA SER A 48 9.40 -0.49 2.44
C SER A 48 9.50 -1.69 3.36
N PHE A 49 8.35 -2.30 3.68
CA PHE A 49 8.34 -3.51 4.50
C PHE A 49 8.27 -4.74 3.60
N THR A 50 9.13 -5.71 3.88
CA THR A 50 9.11 -7.04 3.27
C THR A 50 8.02 -7.91 3.91
N GLU A 51 7.71 -9.06 3.30
CA GLU A 51 6.69 -9.98 3.84
C GLU A 51 7.05 -10.54 5.22
N ASP A 52 8.34 -10.63 5.54
CA ASP A 52 8.87 -11.04 6.84
C ASP A 52 8.90 -9.90 7.90
N GLY A 53 8.40 -8.70 7.53
CA GLY A 53 8.29 -7.55 8.41
C GLY A 53 9.56 -6.71 8.55
N ARG A 54 10.65 -7.02 7.82
CA ARG A 54 11.84 -6.17 7.80
C ARG A 54 11.58 -4.88 7.04
N CYS A 55 12.12 -3.78 7.55
CA CYS A 55 12.12 -2.49 6.87
C CYS A 55 13.37 -2.41 5.98
N ILE A 56 13.18 -2.17 4.68
CA ILE A 56 14.27 -1.94 3.72
C ILE A 56 14.26 -0.49 3.25
N SER A 57 15.44 0.10 3.12
CA SER A 57 15.62 1.44 2.59
C SER A 57 15.81 1.40 1.07
N LEU A 58 15.04 2.20 0.33
CA LEU A 58 15.08 2.25 -1.13
C LEU A 58 15.40 3.65 -1.62
N LEU A 59 16.27 3.76 -2.62
CA LEU A 59 16.36 4.97 -3.44
C LEU A 59 15.10 5.04 -4.31
N LYS A 60 14.25 6.04 -4.06
CA LYS A 60 12.99 6.24 -4.77
C LYS A 60 13.07 7.51 -5.61
N ILE A 61 13.14 7.33 -6.92
CA ILE A 61 13.30 8.42 -7.89
C ILE A 61 12.46 8.19 -9.14
N LEU A 62 12.17 9.29 -9.85
CA LEU A 62 11.75 9.24 -11.25
C LEU A 62 12.97 9.20 -12.18
N LEU A 63 12.89 8.42 -13.24
CA LEU A 63 13.84 8.52 -14.36
C LEU A 63 13.72 9.91 -15.03
N THR A 64 12.48 10.38 -15.19
CA THR A 64 12.16 11.73 -15.66
C THR A 64 10.78 12.16 -15.19
N ASN A 65 10.59 13.47 -14.98
CA ASN A 65 9.27 14.08 -14.78
C ASN A 65 8.73 14.77 -16.05
N HIS A 66 9.40 14.64 -17.19
CA HIS A 66 8.78 14.93 -18.49
C HIS A 66 7.71 13.88 -18.78
N CYS A 67 6.51 14.32 -19.17
CA CYS A 67 5.39 13.43 -19.46
C CYS A 67 4.61 13.94 -20.67
N ILE A 68 4.19 13.01 -21.53
CA ILE A 68 3.32 13.32 -22.69
C ILE A 68 1.85 13.43 -22.29
N TYR A 69 1.47 12.85 -21.12
CA TYR A 69 0.09 12.86 -20.63
C TYR A 69 -0.23 14.11 -19.81
N ASP A 70 -1.51 14.47 -19.83
CA ASP A 70 -2.02 15.62 -19.08
C ASP A 70 -3.03 15.21 -17.98
N CYS A 71 -2.68 14.18 -17.20
CA CYS A 71 -3.53 13.72 -16.08
C CYS A 71 -3.72 14.83 -15.06
N VAL A 72 -4.95 15.25 -14.83
CA VAL A 72 -5.31 16.44 -14.02
C VAL A 72 -4.77 16.36 -12.58
N TYR A 73 -4.71 15.16 -12.00
CA TYR A 73 -4.22 14.92 -10.63
C TYR A 73 -2.69 14.87 -10.50
N CYS A 74 -1.95 14.89 -11.61
CA CYS A 74 -0.51 14.63 -11.60
C CYS A 74 0.33 15.91 -11.61
N VAL A 75 1.26 16.04 -10.67
CA VAL A 75 2.21 17.16 -10.64
C VAL A 75 3.03 17.24 -11.93
N SER A 76 3.42 16.08 -12.46
CA SER A 76 4.25 15.98 -13.67
C SER A 76 3.46 16.03 -14.97
N ARG A 77 2.16 16.41 -14.96
CA ARG A 77 1.37 16.55 -16.19
C ARG A 77 2.01 17.54 -17.17
N ARG A 78 1.78 17.32 -18.47
CA ARG A 78 2.40 18.10 -19.55
C ARG A 78 2.19 19.60 -19.41
N SER A 79 0.99 20.03 -19.04
CA SER A 79 0.60 21.45 -18.96
C SER A 79 1.11 22.19 -17.73
N ASN A 80 1.69 21.50 -16.73
CA ASN A 80 2.23 22.17 -15.56
C ASN A 80 3.57 22.84 -15.82
N ASP A 81 3.68 24.09 -15.40
CA ASP A 81 4.94 24.84 -15.40
C ASP A 81 5.75 24.49 -14.15
N ILE A 82 6.53 23.43 -14.24
CA ILE A 82 7.42 22.95 -13.18
C ILE A 82 8.83 22.69 -13.70
N GLN A 83 9.80 22.72 -12.82
CA GLN A 83 11.15 22.30 -13.19
C GLN A 83 11.16 20.86 -13.70
N ARG A 84 11.72 20.66 -14.88
CA ARG A 84 11.81 19.35 -15.53
C ARG A 84 13.24 18.85 -15.52
N ALA A 85 13.39 17.55 -15.24
CA ALA A 85 14.68 16.90 -15.26
C ALA A 85 14.56 15.48 -15.84
N ALA A 86 15.69 14.95 -16.32
CA ALA A 86 15.79 13.55 -16.72
C ALA A 86 17.19 13.02 -16.36
N PHE A 87 17.22 11.84 -15.79
CA PHE A 87 18.44 11.05 -15.64
C PHE A 87 18.74 10.28 -16.93
N SER A 88 20.01 10.14 -17.25
CA SER A 88 20.44 9.08 -18.15
C SER A 88 20.38 7.73 -17.43
N VAL A 89 20.37 6.63 -18.20
CA VAL A 89 20.44 5.27 -17.64
C VAL A 89 21.67 5.10 -16.75
N GLN A 90 22.82 5.61 -17.20
CA GLN A 90 24.07 5.51 -16.45
C GLN A 90 24.05 6.34 -15.14
N GLU A 91 23.47 7.53 -15.15
CA GLU A 91 23.34 8.33 -13.92
C GLU A 91 22.53 7.61 -12.83
N VAL A 92 21.43 6.91 -13.20
CA VAL A 92 20.63 6.13 -12.24
C VAL A 92 21.43 4.93 -11.72
N VAL A 93 22.15 4.23 -12.59
CA VAL A 93 23.00 3.08 -12.20
C VAL A 93 24.07 3.58 -11.20
N ASP A 94 24.81 4.61 -11.55
CA ASP A 94 25.88 5.15 -10.72
C ASP A 94 25.37 5.65 -9.35
N LEU A 95 24.23 6.36 -9.33
CA LEU A 95 23.57 6.78 -8.07
C LEU A 95 23.22 5.58 -7.20
N THR A 96 22.59 4.57 -7.78
CA THR A 96 22.14 3.36 -7.06
C THR A 96 23.34 2.64 -6.44
N ILE A 97 24.40 2.41 -7.22
CA ILE A 97 25.59 1.72 -6.75
C ILE A 97 26.34 2.52 -5.69
N ASN A 98 26.49 3.82 -5.89
CA ASN A 98 27.16 4.69 -4.90
C ASN A 98 26.40 4.75 -3.57
N PHE A 99 25.07 4.83 -3.58
CA PHE A 99 24.25 4.86 -2.36
C PHE A 99 24.25 3.48 -1.67
N TYR A 100 24.23 2.41 -2.45
CA TYR A 100 24.30 1.05 -1.92
C TYR A 100 25.66 0.78 -1.25
N ARG A 101 26.77 1.13 -1.91
CA ARG A 101 28.14 0.95 -1.36
C ARG A 101 28.36 1.74 -0.05
N ARG A 102 27.63 2.85 0.13
CA ARG A 102 27.66 3.65 1.35
C ARG A 102 26.66 3.20 2.41
N ASN A 103 25.96 2.08 2.19
CA ASN A 103 24.91 1.54 3.07
C ASN A 103 23.73 2.52 3.32
N TYR A 104 23.44 3.44 2.40
CA TYR A 104 22.30 4.33 2.51
C TYR A 104 21.00 3.66 2.07
N ILE A 105 21.08 2.69 1.17
CA ILE A 105 19.94 1.97 0.60
C ILE A 105 20.24 0.49 0.48
N GLU A 106 19.16 -0.30 0.46
CA GLU A 106 19.17 -1.74 0.16
C GLU A 106 18.63 -2.04 -1.23
N GLY A 107 18.06 -1.04 -1.90
CA GLY A 107 17.49 -1.23 -3.23
C GLY A 107 17.08 0.06 -3.93
N LEU A 108 16.50 -0.13 -5.13
CA LEU A 108 16.01 0.92 -6.01
C LEU A 108 14.51 0.77 -6.22
N PHE A 109 13.74 1.86 -6.06
CA PHE A 109 12.41 2.03 -6.61
C PHE A 109 12.47 3.06 -7.73
N LEU A 110 12.22 2.62 -8.96
CA LEU A 110 12.31 3.46 -10.15
C LEU A 110 10.96 3.57 -10.85
N SER A 111 10.49 4.79 -11.00
CA SER A 111 9.33 5.16 -11.80
C SER A 111 9.70 6.20 -12.86
N SER A 112 8.75 6.65 -13.67
CA SER A 112 8.98 7.68 -14.70
C SER A 112 7.69 8.38 -15.10
N GLY A 113 7.77 9.64 -15.48
CA GLY A 113 6.85 10.22 -16.45
C GLY A 113 7.05 9.53 -17.80
N VAL A 114 6.04 9.56 -18.65
CA VAL A 114 6.11 8.95 -19.98
C VAL A 114 6.71 9.93 -20.97
N PHE A 115 7.97 9.67 -21.33
CA PHE A 115 8.72 10.53 -22.25
C PHE A 115 8.62 9.98 -23.68
N LYS A 116 8.23 10.79 -24.61
CA LYS A 116 8.06 10.49 -26.05
C LYS A 116 6.93 9.48 -26.31
N ASP A 117 7.07 8.25 -25.83
CA ASP A 117 6.10 7.15 -25.94
C ASP A 117 6.31 6.12 -24.83
N PRO A 118 5.35 5.19 -24.58
CA PRO A 118 5.44 4.18 -23.56
C PRO A 118 6.62 3.23 -23.72
N ASP A 119 6.89 2.74 -24.94
CA ASP A 119 7.95 1.75 -25.18
C ASP A 119 9.33 2.36 -24.99
N THR A 120 9.61 3.54 -25.57
CA THR A 120 10.88 4.25 -25.34
C THR A 120 11.15 4.49 -23.85
N THR A 121 10.10 4.82 -23.09
CA THR A 121 10.23 5.05 -21.64
C THR A 121 10.51 3.73 -20.90
N MET A 122 9.74 2.68 -21.21
CA MET A 122 9.88 1.37 -20.57
C MET A 122 11.22 0.74 -20.88
N GLU A 123 11.71 0.83 -22.12
CA GLU A 123 13.04 0.34 -22.51
C GLU A 123 14.15 0.96 -21.65
N ARG A 124 14.07 2.27 -21.37
CA ARG A 124 15.07 2.93 -20.51
C ARG A 124 15.02 2.43 -19.08
N LEU A 125 13.82 2.16 -18.52
CA LEU A 125 13.67 1.55 -17.19
C LEU A 125 14.25 0.14 -17.13
N VAL A 126 13.96 -0.67 -18.14
CA VAL A 126 14.51 -2.03 -18.28
C VAL A 126 16.02 -1.99 -18.39
N ARG A 127 16.60 -1.09 -19.20
CA ARG A 127 18.04 -0.93 -19.35
C ARG A 127 18.75 -0.58 -18.04
N VAL A 128 18.13 0.22 -17.17
CA VAL A 128 18.66 0.49 -15.82
C VAL A 128 18.74 -0.80 -15.01
N ALA A 129 17.65 -1.56 -14.93
CA ALA A 129 17.63 -2.81 -14.17
C ALA A 129 18.61 -3.86 -14.73
N LYS A 130 18.67 -3.98 -16.05
CA LYS A 130 19.57 -4.87 -16.76
C LYS A 130 21.04 -4.56 -16.49
N LYS A 131 21.45 -3.28 -16.60
CA LYS A 131 22.80 -2.83 -16.27
C LYS A 131 23.15 -3.09 -14.81
N LEU A 132 22.26 -2.76 -13.89
CA LEU A 132 22.46 -3.05 -12.47
C LEU A 132 22.71 -4.56 -12.24
N ARG A 133 21.92 -5.45 -12.86
CA ARG A 133 22.06 -6.90 -12.68
C ARG A 133 23.28 -7.50 -13.37
N LEU A 134 23.51 -7.13 -14.64
CA LEU A 134 24.50 -7.81 -15.49
C LEU A 134 25.88 -7.15 -15.43
N GLU A 135 25.95 -5.81 -15.45
CA GLU A 135 27.24 -5.09 -15.47
C GLU A 135 27.73 -4.85 -14.04
N GLU A 136 26.90 -4.31 -13.16
CA GLU A 136 27.28 -3.97 -11.78
C GLU A 136 27.13 -5.15 -10.79
N ARG A 137 26.56 -6.27 -11.22
CA ARG A 137 26.25 -7.45 -10.39
C ARG A 137 25.49 -7.08 -9.10
N PHE A 138 24.62 -6.08 -9.20
CA PHE A 138 23.84 -5.59 -8.09
C PHE A 138 22.79 -6.62 -7.67
N ASN A 139 22.88 -7.10 -6.44
CA ASN A 139 21.97 -8.10 -5.88
C ASN A 139 20.94 -7.50 -4.90
N GLY A 140 20.89 -6.17 -4.77
CA GLY A 140 19.89 -5.47 -3.97
C GLY A 140 18.51 -5.51 -4.62
N TYR A 141 17.50 -5.06 -3.88
CA TYR A 141 16.11 -5.07 -4.32
C TYR A 141 15.86 -4.05 -5.45
N ILE A 142 15.18 -4.46 -6.52
CA ILE A 142 14.76 -3.59 -7.62
C ILE A 142 13.24 -3.65 -7.78
N HIS A 143 12.59 -2.51 -7.62
CA HIS A 143 11.17 -2.33 -7.91
C HIS A 143 11.02 -1.37 -9.09
N LEU A 144 10.48 -1.86 -10.21
CA LEU A 144 10.16 -1.03 -11.36
C LEU A 144 8.67 -0.76 -11.43
N LYS A 145 8.32 0.49 -11.69
CA LYS A 145 6.98 0.88 -12.07
C LYS A 145 6.86 0.81 -13.60
N THR A 146 6.08 -0.13 -14.09
CA THR A 146 5.88 -0.31 -15.53
C THR A 146 5.05 0.82 -16.11
N ILE A 147 5.27 1.10 -17.38
CA ILE A 147 4.59 2.16 -18.12
C ILE A 147 3.32 1.59 -18.74
N PRO A 148 2.13 2.15 -18.46
CA PRO A 148 0.89 1.75 -19.14
C PRO A 148 1.02 1.94 -20.66
N GLY A 149 0.60 0.93 -21.41
CA GLY A 149 0.71 0.93 -22.88
C GLY A 149 2.06 0.49 -23.43
N ALA A 150 3.03 0.14 -22.59
CA ALA A 150 4.28 -0.49 -23.05
C ALA A 150 4.05 -1.91 -23.56
N SER A 151 4.87 -2.34 -24.53
CA SER A 151 4.78 -3.64 -25.17
C SER A 151 5.01 -4.80 -24.18
N GLU A 152 4.36 -5.93 -24.44
CA GLU A 152 4.46 -7.15 -23.64
C GLU A 152 5.90 -7.64 -23.51
N ILE A 153 6.70 -7.48 -24.55
CA ILE A 153 8.11 -7.88 -24.58
C ILE A 153 8.92 -7.11 -23.54
N LEU A 154 8.72 -5.79 -23.44
CA LEU A 154 9.44 -4.96 -22.47
C LEU A 154 8.98 -5.22 -21.03
N ILE A 155 7.71 -5.53 -20.84
CA ILE A 155 7.16 -5.90 -19.51
C ILE A 155 7.73 -7.26 -19.08
N HIS A 156 7.81 -8.21 -20.00
CA HIS A 156 8.47 -9.51 -19.75
C HIS A 156 9.95 -9.30 -19.38
N GLU A 157 10.70 -8.55 -20.18
CA GLU A 157 12.11 -8.28 -19.90
C GLU A 157 12.30 -7.59 -18.55
N ALA A 158 11.42 -6.65 -18.17
CA ALA A 158 11.44 -6.05 -16.84
C ALA A 158 11.30 -7.09 -15.72
N GLY A 159 10.44 -8.09 -15.90
CA GLY A 159 10.23 -9.18 -14.94
C GLY A 159 11.47 -10.03 -14.69
N LEU A 160 12.34 -10.18 -15.69
CA LEU A 160 13.60 -10.92 -15.55
C LEU A 160 14.65 -10.22 -14.67
N TYR A 161 14.61 -8.87 -14.60
CA TYR A 161 15.64 -8.08 -13.91
C TYR A 161 15.13 -7.38 -12.64
N ALA A 162 13.82 -7.19 -12.49
CA ALA A 162 13.22 -6.59 -11.29
C ALA A 162 12.76 -7.68 -10.30
N ASP A 163 12.80 -7.36 -9.00
CA ASP A 163 12.19 -8.20 -7.97
C ASP A 163 10.69 -7.98 -7.90
N ARG A 164 10.22 -6.77 -8.16
CA ARG A 164 8.80 -6.41 -8.16
C ARG A 164 8.47 -5.49 -9.32
N LEU A 165 7.30 -5.72 -9.90
CA LEU A 165 6.71 -4.82 -10.88
C LEU A 165 5.44 -4.20 -10.31
N SER A 166 5.19 -2.93 -10.61
CA SER A 166 3.94 -2.27 -10.26
C SER A 166 3.34 -1.53 -11.44
N ILE A 167 2.03 -1.64 -11.59
CA ILE A 167 1.24 -0.91 -12.57
C ILE A 167 0.16 -0.20 -11.79
N ASN A 168 0.15 1.13 -11.83
CA ASN A 168 -0.89 1.87 -11.12
C ASN A 168 -2.22 1.79 -11.86
N LEU A 169 -3.28 1.46 -11.13
CA LEU A 169 -4.64 1.59 -11.63
C LEU A 169 -5.09 3.05 -11.68
N GLU A 170 -4.46 3.90 -10.88
CA GLU A 170 -4.73 5.33 -10.72
C GLU A 170 -6.13 5.57 -10.13
N ILE A 171 -7.12 5.83 -10.94
CA ILE A 171 -8.50 6.10 -10.50
C ILE A 171 -9.32 4.80 -10.51
N PRO A 172 -10.06 4.47 -9.44
CA PRO A 172 -10.76 3.18 -9.32
C PRO A 172 -11.88 2.96 -10.35
N THR A 173 -12.50 4.04 -10.86
CA THR A 173 -13.65 3.95 -11.77
C THR A 173 -13.32 4.41 -13.18
N LYS A 174 -14.00 3.85 -14.19
CA LYS A 174 -13.81 4.23 -15.60
C LYS A 174 -14.21 5.69 -15.84
N GLU A 175 -15.32 6.11 -15.24
CA GLU A 175 -15.85 7.46 -15.33
C GLU A 175 -14.87 8.48 -14.75
N GLY A 176 -14.33 8.18 -13.56
CA GLY A 176 -13.34 9.02 -12.90
C GLY A 176 -12.02 9.09 -13.68
N LEU A 177 -11.55 7.95 -14.22
CA LEU A 177 -10.35 7.92 -15.04
C LEU A 177 -10.52 8.75 -16.32
N LYS A 178 -11.65 8.59 -17.02
CA LYS A 178 -11.96 9.36 -18.24
C LYS A 178 -12.06 10.86 -17.96
N LEU A 179 -12.56 11.25 -16.77
CA LEU A 179 -12.65 12.64 -16.35
C LEU A 179 -11.27 13.24 -16.08
N LEU A 180 -10.41 12.55 -15.34
CA LEU A 180 -9.16 13.10 -14.83
C LEU A 180 -7.91 12.74 -15.64
N ALA A 181 -7.99 11.72 -16.48
CA ALA A 181 -6.90 11.26 -17.35
C ALA A 181 -7.47 10.69 -18.66
N PRO A 182 -8.10 11.52 -19.52
CA PRO A 182 -8.80 11.06 -20.73
C PRO A 182 -7.89 10.35 -21.74
N GLU A 183 -6.58 10.57 -21.67
CA GLU A 183 -5.58 9.92 -22.52
C GLU A 183 -5.20 8.50 -22.03
N LYS A 184 -5.76 8.05 -20.89
CA LYS A 184 -5.52 6.72 -20.31
C LYS A 184 -6.78 5.85 -20.35
N ASP A 185 -6.57 4.54 -20.47
CA ASP A 185 -7.63 3.53 -20.37
C ASP A 185 -7.23 2.45 -19.35
N HIS A 186 -8.19 1.98 -18.56
CA HIS A 186 -8.00 0.86 -17.64
C HIS A 186 -7.50 -0.41 -18.34
N GLN A 187 -7.90 -0.64 -19.60
CA GLN A 187 -7.45 -1.81 -20.35
C GLN A 187 -5.93 -1.81 -20.52
N GLN A 188 -5.31 -0.64 -20.79
CA GLN A 188 -3.86 -0.48 -20.90
C GLN A 188 -3.11 -0.80 -19.60
N MET A 189 -3.80 -0.78 -18.46
CA MET A 189 -3.24 -1.13 -17.16
C MET A 189 -3.55 -2.59 -16.77
N ILE A 190 -4.76 -3.06 -17.05
CA ILE A 190 -5.22 -4.41 -16.67
C ILE A 190 -4.58 -5.49 -17.54
N THR A 191 -4.43 -5.25 -18.84
CA THR A 191 -3.80 -6.21 -19.76
C THR A 191 -2.38 -6.62 -19.30
N PRO A 192 -1.45 -5.68 -19.05
CA PRO A 192 -0.14 -6.06 -18.53
C PRO A 192 -0.17 -6.67 -17.12
N MET A 193 -1.13 -6.31 -16.26
CA MET A 193 -1.31 -6.99 -14.97
C MET A 193 -1.70 -8.46 -15.16
N GLN A 194 -2.57 -8.74 -16.15
CA GLN A 194 -2.98 -10.11 -16.49
C GLN A 194 -1.82 -10.90 -17.10
N GLN A 195 -1.03 -10.30 -17.97
CA GLN A 195 0.20 -10.88 -18.51
C GLN A 195 1.14 -11.28 -17.38
N LEU A 196 1.47 -10.34 -16.49
CA LEU A 196 2.37 -10.59 -15.35
C LEU A 196 1.87 -11.72 -14.45
N LYS A 197 0.56 -11.79 -14.18
CA LYS A 197 -0.03 -12.91 -13.45
C LYS A 197 0.27 -14.25 -14.13
N ASN A 198 0.02 -14.34 -15.45
CA ASN A 198 0.22 -15.56 -16.21
C ASN A 198 1.69 -15.97 -16.22
N GLU A 199 2.61 -15.04 -16.43
CA GLU A 199 4.05 -15.28 -16.42
C GLU A 199 4.55 -15.71 -15.04
N LEU A 200 4.11 -15.05 -13.96
CA LEU A 200 4.43 -15.46 -12.59
C LEU A 200 3.99 -16.90 -12.30
N ALA A 201 2.80 -17.28 -12.78
CA ALA A 201 2.29 -18.64 -12.64
C ALA A 201 3.16 -19.66 -13.42
N ILE A 202 3.51 -19.36 -14.68
CA ILE A 202 4.40 -20.19 -15.51
C ILE A 202 5.75 -20.39 -14.84
N HIS A 203 6.42 -19.30 -14.45
CA HIS A 203 7.73 -19.35 -13.78
C HIS A 203 7.68 -20.08 -12.43
N SER A 204 6.57 -20.00 -11.70
CA SER A 204 6.38 -20.77 -10.47
C SER A 204 6.33 -22.28 -10.71
N VAL A 205 5.71 -22.71 -11.81
CA VAL A 205 5.64 -24.13 -12.21
C VAL A 205 7.01 -24.59 -12.73
N GLU A 206 7.66 -23.81 -13.58
CA GLU A 206 8.97 -24.13 -14.14
C GLU A 206 10.05 -24.26 -13.06
N LYS A 207 10.05 -23.38 -12.08
CA LYS A 207 10.97 -23.43 -10.94
C LYS A 207 10.87 -24.73 -10.14
N LYS A 208 9.70 -25.37 -10.12
CA LYS A 208 9.52 -26.69 -9.49
C LYS A 208 10.08 -27.82 -10.34
N LYS A 209 10.13 -27.64 -11.66
CA LYS A 209 10.59 -28.65 -12.62
C LYS A 209 12.10 -28.54 -12.94
N PHE A 210 12.60 -27.31 -13.04
CA PHE A 210 13.95 -27.02 -13.50
C PHE A 210 14.74 -26.22 -12.47
N LYS A 211 15.90 -26.71 -12.09
CA LYS A 211 16.78 -26.12 -11.06
C LYS A 211 17.34 -24.74 -11.44
N HIS A 212 17.47 -24.47 -12.73
CA HIS A 212 18.10 -23.26 -13.27
C HIS A 212 17.11 -22.27 -13.92
N THR A 213 15.81 -22.37 -13.60
CA THR A 213 14.82 -21.41 -14.08
C THR A 213 15.19 -19.99 -13.63
N PRO A 214 15.26 -19.01 -14.53
CA PRO A 214 15.50 -17.60 -14.17
C PRO A 214 14.46 -17.10 -13.15
N LYS A 215 14.88 -16.18 -12.28
CA LYS A 215 13.92 -15.49 -11.41
C LYS A 215 13.09 -14.53 -12.26
N PHE A 216 11.80 -14.50 -12.03
CA PHE A 216 10.88 -13.57 -12.67
C PHE A 216 10.06 -12.87 -11.60
N ALA A 217 10.27 -11.58 -11.42
CA ALA A 217 9.60 -10.71 -10.44
C ALA A 217 9.22 -11.44 -9.13
N PRO A 218 10.19 -12.00 -8.37
CA PRO A 218 9.94 -12.93 -7.27
C PRO A 218 9.11 -12.33 -6.12
N ALA A 219 9.07 -11.00 -5.98
CA ALA A 219 8.19 -10.30 -5.05
C ALA A 219 6.80 -9.97 -5.66
N GLY A 220 6.52 -10.43 -6.88
CA GLY A 220 5.22 -10.32 -7.56
C GLY A 220 4.88 -8.91 -8.02
N GLN A 221 3.59 -8.70 -8.26
CA GLN A 221 3.06 -7.42 -8.74
C GLN A 221 2.23 -6.67 -7.71
N THR A 222 2.21 -5.36 -7.84
CA THR A 222 1.42 -4.45 -6.99
C THR A 222 0.75 -3.37 -7.80
N THR A 223 -0.26 -2.72 -7.23
CA THR A 223 -0.94 -1.57 -7.83
C THR A 223 -1.17 -0.47 -6.81
N GLN A 224 -1.45 0.73 -7.29
CA GLN A 224 -1.84 1.88 -6.48
C GLN A 224 -3.11 2.50 -7.04
N MET A 225 -4.00 2.95 -6.14
CA MET A 225 -5.18 3.74 -6.45
C MET A 225 -5.10 5.08 -5.73
N ILE A 226 -5.50 6.15 -6.42
CA ILE A 226 -5.67 7.49 -5.87
C ILE A 226 -7.09 7.58 -5.31
N ILE A 227 -7.21 8.00 -4.06
CA ILE A 227 -8.47 8.02 -3.31
C ILE A 227 -8.91 9.46 -3.08
N GLY A 228 -10.16 9.75 -3.40
CA GLY A 228 -10.76 11.06 -3.12
C GLY A 228 -10.40 12.17 -4.11
N ALA A 229 -9.80 11.83 -5.26
CA ALA A 229 -9.73 12.75 -6.40
C ALA A 229 -11.08 12.88 -7.13
N THR A 230 -11.92 11.88 -7.00
CA THR A 230 -13.31 11.81 -7.49
C THR A 230 -14.23 11.27 -6.40
N ASN A 231 -15.54 11.22 -6.67
CA ASN A 231 -16.57 10.89 -5.66
C ASN A 231 -16.82 9.38 -5.50
N GLU A 232 -15.80 8.55 -5.65
CA GLU A 232 -15.96 7.11 -5.44
C GLU A 232 -16.25 6.78 -3.98
N THR A 233 -17.18 5.85 -3.79
CA THR A 233 -17.46 5.27 -2.49
C THR A 233 -16.37 4.27 -2.08
N ASP A 234 -16.11 4.15 -0.78
CA ASP A 234 -15.16 3.16 -0.27
C ASP A 234 -15.58 1.72 -0.63
N GLN A 235 -16.89 1.46 -0.75
CA GLN A 235 -17.43 0.20 -1.24
C GLN A 235 -16.91 -0.14 -2.65
N LYS A 236 -16.94 0.81 -3.58
CA LYS A 236 -16.39 0.62 -4.93
C LYS A 236 -14.90 0.35 -4.89
N ILE A 237 -14.16 1.12 -4.07
CA ILE A 237 -12.71 0.98 -3.91
C ILE A 237 -12.34 -0.41 -3.41
N ILE A 238 -12.98 -0.91 -2.34
CA ILE A 238 -12.66 -2.23 -1.79
C ILE A 238 -13.11 -3.38 -2.70
N LYS A 239 -14.17 -3.21 -3.50
CA LYS A 239 -14.56 -4.17 -4.55
C LYS A 239 -13.50 -4.27 -5.64
N VAL A 240 -12.98 -3.13 -6.11
CA VAL A 240 -11.86 -3.10 -7.07
C VAL A 240 -10.63 -3.76 -6.47
N ALA A 241 -10.28 -3.44 -5.22
CA ALA A 241 -9.15 -4.09 -4.54
C ALA A 241 -9.32 -5.61 -4.42
N SER A 242 -10.51 -6.07 -4.07
CA SER A 242 -10.84 -7.51 -4.01
C SER A 242 -10.65 -8.19 -5.37
N TYR A 243 -11.11 -7.55 -6.46
CA TYR A 243 -10.87 -8.04 -7.82
C TYR A 243 -9.37 -8.15 -8.13
N MET A 244 -8.57 -7.12 -7.76
CA MET A 244 -7.13 -7.13 -7.97
C MET A 244 -6.44 -8.29 -7.24
N TYR A 245 -6.86 -8.60 -6.01
CA TYR A 245 -6.33 -9.75 -5.26
C TYR A 245 -6.77 -11.09 -5.84
N GLN A 246 -8.05 -11.26 -6.11
CA GLN A 246 -8.62 -12.55 -6.50
C GLN A 246 -8.36 -12.91 -7.96
N LYS A 247 -8.45 -11.94 -8.87
CA LYS A 247 -8.35 -12.18 -10.32
C LYS A 247 -6.97 -11.91 -10.88
N LEU A 248 -6.22 -10.93 -10.32
CA LEU A 248 -4.90 -10.54 -10.81
C LEU A 248 -3.77 -10.95 -9.86
N GLU A 249 -4.08 -11.62 -8.76
CA GLU A 249 -3.08 -12.14 -7.79
C GLU A 249 -2.10 -11.06 -7.30
N MET A 250 -2.61 -9.82 -7.13
CA MET A 250 -1.80 -8.74 -6.61
C MET A 250 -1.26 -9.08 -5.22
N LYS A 251 0.01 -8.79 -4.97
CA LYS A 251 0.59 -8.91 -3.64
C LYS A 251 0.14 -7.79 -2.72
N ARG A 252 -0.07 -6.58 -3.26
CA ARG A 252 -0.58 -5.45 -2.50
C ARG A 252 -1.29 -4.44 -3.41
N VAL A 253 -2.36 -3.86 -2.89
CA VAL A 253 -3.00 -2.66 -3.40
C VAL A 253 -2.64 -1.53 -2.45
N TYR A 254 -2.13 -0.41 -3.00
CA TYR A 254 -1.83 0.79 -2.25
C TYR A 254 -2.96 1.81 -2.44
N TYR A 255 -3.36 2.43 -1.35
CA TYR A 255 -4.33 3.51 -1.33
C TYR A 255 -3.59 4.81 -1.04
N SER A 256 -3.70 5.78 -1.95
CA SER A 256 -3.08 7.09 -1.80
C SER A 256 -4.15 8.16 -1.78
N GLY A 257 -4.33 8.83 -0.66
CA GLY A 257 -5.20 10.00 -0.60
C GLY A 257 -4.73 11.05 -1.58
N TYR A 258 -5.66 11.61 -2.35
CA TYR A 258 -5.36 12.70 -3.25
C TYR A 258 -4.80 13.90 -2.45
N VAL A 259 -3.65 14.38 -2.87
CA VAL A 259 -3.04 15.59 -2.32
C VAL A 259 -3.28 16.72 -3.32
N PRO A 260 -4.04 17.76 -2.96
CA PRO A 260 -4.28 18.88 -3.85
C PRO A 260 -3.01 19.69 -4.04
N VAL A 261 -2.41 19.57 -5.20
CA VAL A 261 -1.19 20.32 -5.59
C VAL A 261 -1.48 21.44 -6.56
N LEU A 262 -2.66 21.42 -7.18
CA LEU A 262 -3.10 22.34 -8.20
C LEU A 262 -4.58 22.67 -8.02
N GLN A 263 -4.95 23.90 -8.33
CA GLN A 263 -6.36 24.28 -8.41
C GLN A 263 -6.88 23.93 -9.80
N ASP A 264 -7.85 23.03 -9.86
CA ASP A 264 -8.50 22.62 -11.10
C ASP A 264 -9.99 22.39 -10.80
N SER A 265 -10.86 22.79 -11.70
CA SER A 265 -12.33 22.65 -11.54
C SER A 265 -12.81 21.20 -11.48
N LEU A 266 -12.02 20.26 -12.00
CA LEU A 266 -12.32 18.82 -11.99
C LEU A 266 -11.86 18.12 -10.73
N LEU A 267 -11.09 18.80 -9.88
CA LEU A 267 -10.51 18.24 -8.67
C LEU A 267 -11.14 18.85 -7.41
N PRO A 268 -11.07 18.15 -6.27
CA PRO A 268 -11.44 18.73 -4.99
C PRO A 268 -10.63 20.00 -4.69
N SER A 269 -11.26 20.95 -4.00
CA SER A 269 -10.61 22.21 -3.59
C SER A 269 -9.27 21.95 -2.89
N ILE A 270 -8.32 22.87 -3.05
CA ILE A 270 -6.99 22.83 -2.38
C ILE A 270 -7.14 22.70 -0.85
N HIS A 271 -8.24 23.17 -0.28
CA HIS A 271 -8.51 23.07 1.16
C HIS A 271 -9.17 21.74 1.58
N SER A 272 -9.65 20.93 0.64
CA SER A 272 -10.28 19.64 0.93
C SER A 272 -9.28 18.49 0.79
N GLN A 273 -8.45 18.31 1.82
CA GLN A 273 -7.56 17.16 1.87
C GLN A 273 -8.35 15.89 2.23
N VAL A 274 -8.00 14.78 1.56
CA VAL A 274 -8.51 13.46 1.95
C VAL A 274 -7.98 13.16 3.36
N PRO A 275 -8.86 12.87 4.33
CA PRO A 275 -8.39 12.56 5.68
C PRO A 275 -7.46 11.34 5.67
N ILE A 276 -6.28 11.44 6.26
CA ILE A 276 -5.33 10.32 6.42
C ILE A 276 -6.03 9.11 7.08
N VAL A 277 -6.99 9.37 7.94
CA VAL A 277 -7.82 8.34 8.57
C VAL A 277 -8.57 7.51 7.53
N ARG A 278 -9.04 8.08 6.41
CA ARG A 278 -9.73 7.33 5.33
C ARG A 278 -8.79 6.32 4.67
N GLU A 279 -7.55 6.71 4.37
CA GLU A 279 -6.53 5.77 3.87
C GLU A 279 -6.31 4.62 4.85
N ASN A 280 -6.13 4.95 6.14
CA ASN A 280 -5.94 3.96 7.19
C ASN A 280 -7.12 2.99 7.29
N ARG A 281 -8.36 3.49 7.17
CA ARG A 281 -9.57 2.64 7.17
C ARG A 281 -9.62 1.73 5.96
N LEU A 282 -9.21 2.20 4.78
CA LEU A 282 -9.10 1.37 3.58
C LEU A 282 -8.04 0.27 3.75
N TYR A 283 -6.88 0.57 4.32
CA TYR A 283 -5.89 -0.46 4.64
C TYR A 283 -6.39 -1.46 5.69
N GLN A 284 -7.17 -1.02 6.68
CA GLN A 284 -7.80 -1.92 7.65
C GLN A 284 -8.86 -2.82 6.99
N ALA A 285 -9.69 -2.29 6.08
CA ALA A 285 -10.65 -3.06 5.30
C ALA A 285 -9.93 -4.08 4.37
N ASP A 286 -8.84 -3.66 3.73
CA ASP A 286 -7.97 -4.53 2.93
C ASP A 286 -7.45 -5.72 3.75
N TRP A 287 -7.00 -5.47 4.98
CA TRP A 287 -6.55 -6.53 5.89
C TRP A 287 -7.67 -7.49 6.28
N LEU A 288 -8.91 -6.99 6.49
CA LEU A 288 -10.06 -7.84 6.76
C LEU A 288 -10.34 -8.79 5.60
N MET A 289 -10.25 -8.33 4.37
CA MET A 289 -10.42 -9.17 3.19
C MET A 289 -9.31 -10.21 3.06
N ARG A 290 -8.05 -9.80 3.20
CA ARG A 290 -6.89 -10.67 2.92
C ARG A 290 -6.61 -11.71 4.00
N TYR A 291 -6.82 -11.37 5.26
CA TYR A 291 -6.38 -12.20 6.39
C TYR A 291 -7.49 -12.69 7.29
N TYR A 292 -8.66 -12.04 7.28
CA TYR A 292 -9.77 -12.37 8.16
C TYR A 292 -10.94 -13.02 7.43
N GLY A 293 -10.87 -13.13 6.10
CA GLY A 293 -11.89 -13.80 5.28
C GLY A 293 -13.19 -13.02 5.17
N PHE A 294 -13.15 -11.68 5.27
CA PHE A 294 -14.31 -10.84 5.00
C PHE A 294 -14.51 -10.67 3.50
N ALA A 295 -15.75 -10.77 3.03
CA ALA A 295 -16.11 -10.34 1.69
C ALA A 295 -16.27 -8.80 1.66
N PRO A 296 -16.03 -8.14 0.50
CA PRO A 296 -16.25 -6.70 0.38
C PRO A 296 -17.65 -6.26 0.81
N ASP A 297 -18.69 -7.02 0.42
CA ASP A 297 -20.09 -6.72 0.73
C ASP A 297 -20.47 -6.98 2.20
N GLU A 298 -19.66 -7.72 2.96
CA GLU A 298 -19.77 -7.79 4.43
C GLU A 298 -19.26 -6.50 5.09
N ILE A 299 -18.19 -5.90 4.55
CA ILE A 299 -17.55 -4.72 5.13
C ILE A 299 -18.40 -3.48 4.87
N LEU A 300 -18.84 -3.28 3.63
CA LEU A 300 -19.66 -2.14 3.18
C LEU A 300 -20.74 -2.61 2.21
N ASP A 301 -21.90 -2.01 2.31
CA ASP A 301 -23.04 -2.24 1.43
C ASP A 301 -23.55 -0.92 0.80
N THR A 302 -24.64 -1.01 0.04
CA THR A 302 -25.24 0.17 -0.61
C THR A 302 -25.87 1.16 0.36
N ARG A 303 -26.22 0.72 1.59
CA ARG A 303 -26.77 1.59 2.64
C ARG A 303 -25.68 2.32 3.40
N GLN A 304 -24.50 1.71 3.50
CA GLN A 304 -23.32 2.28 4.15
C GLN A 304 -22.10 2.13 3.22
N PRO A 305 -21.99 2.97 2.17
CA PRO A 305 -20.96 2.82 1.16
C PRO A 305 -19.59 3.41 1.58
N PHE A 306 -19.51 4.08 2.72
CA PHE A 306 -18.30 4.70 3.25
C PHE A 306 -17.87 4.06 4.57
N LEU A 307 -16.57 3.96 4.77
CA LEU A 307 -15.97 3.50 6.02
C LEU A 307 -16.16 4.55 7.13
N ASP A 308 -16.41 4.08 8.33
CA ASP A 308 -16.48 4.94 9.52
C ASP A 308 -15.08 5.48 9.85
N LEU A 309 -14.97 6.79 10.00
CA LEU A 309 -13.69 7.44 10.30
C LEU A 309 -13.30 7.37 11.78
N GLU A 310 -14.28 7.22 12.69
CA GLU A 310 -14.03 7.18 14.13
C GLU A 310 -13.67 5.78 14.64
N ILE A 311 -14.29 4.73 14.07
CA ILE A 311 -14.07 3.33 14.47
C ILE A 311 -13.50 2.50 13.32
N ASP A 312 -12.79 1.43 13.66
CA ASP A 312 -12.24 0.54 12.65
C ASP A 312 -13.33 -0.31 11.96
N PRO A 313 -13.09 -0.77 10.70
CA PRO A 313 -14.11 -1.49 9.92
C PRO A 313 -14.62 -2.77 10.58
N LYS A 314 -13.78 -3.47 11.37
CA LYS A 314 -14.18 -4.69 12.07
C LYS A 314 -15.16 -4.39 13.20
N LEU A 315 -14.89 -3.34 13.97
CA LEU A 315 -15.82 -2.88 15.01
C LEU A 315 -17.11 -2.36 14.39
N ALA A 316 -17.03 -1.57 13.31
CA ALA A 316 -18.20 -1.09 12.59
C ALA A 316 -19.08 -2.25 12.10
N TRP A 317 -18.46 -3.31 11.56
CA TRP A 317 -19.17 -4.52 11.17
C TRP A 317 -19.86 -5.21 12.36
N ALA A 318 -19.16 -5.39 13.47
CA ALA A 318 -19.71 -6.07 14.65
C ALA A 318 -20.91 -5.31 15.25
N LEU A 319 -20.86 -3.97 15.28
CA LEU A 319 -21.98 -3.15 15.77
C LEU A 319 -23.21 -3.21 14.86
N ARG A 320 -23.04 -3.50 13.56
CA ARG A 320 -24.16 -3.74 12.61
C ARG A 320 -24.75 -5.15 12.72
N HIS A 321 -24.03 -6.08 13.35
CA HIS A 321 -24.46 -7.49 13.47
C HIS A 321 -24.54 -7.91 14.95
N PRO A 322 -25.30 -7.19 15.80
CA PRO A 322 -25.34 -7.48 17.24
C PRO A 322 -25.90 -8.88 17.55
N HIS A 323 -26.75 -9.42 16.67
CA HIS A 323 -27.35 -10.75 16.80
C HIS A 323 -26.33 -11.89 16.71
N LEU A 324 -25.13 -11.65 16.19
CA LEU A 324 -24.04 -12.64 16.13
C LEU A 324 -23.21 -12.69 17.43
N PHE A 325 -23.47 -11.78 18.35
CA PHE A 325 -22.72 -11.66 19.60
C PHE A 325 -23.62 -11.86 20.81
N PRO A 326 -23.11 -12.40 21.91
CA PRO A 326 -21.72 -12.78 22.19
C PRO A 326 -21.28 -14.09 21.55
N VAL A 327 -19.99 -14.17 21.22
CA VAL A 327 -19.36 -15.39 20.68
C VAL A 327 -18.67 -16.13 21.82
N ASP A 328 -18.97 -17.40 22.02
CA ASP A 328 -18.22 -18.24 22.97
C ASP A 328 -16.87 -18.65 22.37
N VAL A 329 -15.78 -18.17 22.97
CA VAL A 329 -14.43 -18.42 22.49
C VAL A 329 -14.01 -19.89 22.59
N ASN A 330 -14.65 -20.66 23.47
CA ASN A 330 -14.33 -22.06 23.69
C ASN A 330 -14.94 -22.99 22.64
N THR A 331 -16.01 -22.57 21.98
CA THR A 331 -16.77 -23.42 21.03
C THR A 331 -16.82 -22.85 19.61
N ALA A 332 -16.72 -21.53 19.46
CA ALA A 332 -16.93 -20.87 18.18
C ALA A 332 -15.96 -21.33 17.08
N PRO A 333 -16.39 -21.43 15.81
CA PRO A 333 -15.51 -21.71 14.69
C PRO A 333 -14.53 -20.57 14.42
N ARG A 334 -13.45 -20.89 13.71
CA ARG A 334 -12.36 -19.95 13.39
C ARG A 334 -12.85 -18.65 12.75
N GLU A 335 -13.80 -18.76 11.84
CA GLU A 335 -14.38 -17.65 11.08
C GLU A 335 -15.07 -16.65 12.01
N MET A 336 -15.82 -17.14 13.01
CA MET A 336 -16.48 -16.28 13.99
C MET A 336 -15.48 -15.64 14.97
N LEU A 337 -14.46 -16.37 15.39
CA LEU A 337 -13.38 -15.80 16.22
C LEU A 337 -12.65 -14.64 15.51
N LEU A 338 -12.44 -14.75 14.20
CA LEU A 338 -11.84 -13.69 13.37
C LEU A 338 -12.72 -12.44 13.27
N ARG A 339 -14.03 -12.54 13.48
CA ARG A 339 -14.97 -11.42 13.42
C ARG A 339 -15.07 -10.62 14.73
N ILE A 340 -14.52 -11.15 15.82
CA ILE A 340 -14.56 -10.49 17.13
C ILE A 340 -13.62 -9.28 17.15
N PRO A 341 -14.11 -8.04 17.46
CA PRO A 341 -13.26 -6.88 17.68
C PRO A 341 -12.24 -7.12 18.80
N GLY A 342 -10.96 -6.75 18.56
CA GLY A 342 -9.89 -6.98 19.52
C GLY A 342 -9.24 -8.37 19.47
N VAL A 343 -9.70 -9.26 18.58
CA VAL A 343 -9.09 -10.58 18.34
C VAL A 343 -8.40 -10.61 16.98
N GLY A 344 -7.09 -10.78 16.97
CA GLY A 344 -6.27 -10.85 15.74
C GLY A 344 -6.08 -12.28 15.23
N VAL A 345 -5.56 -12.44 14.01
CA VAL A 345 -5.28 -13.75 13.39
C VAL A 345 -4.40 -14.62 14.28
N ARG A 346 -3.30 -14.06 14.83
CA ARG A 346 -2.40 -14.75 15.74
C ARG A 346 -3.10 -15.16 17.05
N SER A 347 -3.98 -14.30 17.58
CA SER A 347 -4.76 -14.62 18.77
C SER A 347 -5.74 -15.75 18.51
N VAL A 348 -6.40 -15.78 17.33
CA VAL A 348 -7.28 -16.89 16.93
C VAL A 348 -6.52 -18.21 16.87
N GLN A 349 -5.35 -18.24 16.26
CA GLN A 349 -4.51 -19.46 16.21
C GLN A 349 -4.19 -19.97 17.62
N LYS A 350 -3.80 -19.07 18.53
CA LYS A 350 -3.51 -19.43 19.92
C LYS A 350 -4.77 -19.86 20.69
N ILE A 351 -5.92 -19.22 20.48
CA ILE A 351 -7.22 -19.62 21.06
C ILE A 351 -7.55 -21.05 20.64
N LEU A 352 -7.49 -21.34 19.32
CA LEU A 352 -7.79 -22.66 18.79
C LEU A 352 -6.88 -23.75 19.36
N ALA A 353 -5.59 -23.46 19.52
CA ALA A 353 -4.64 -24.39 20.12
C ALA A 353 -4.88 -24.55 21.64
N ALA A 354 -5.07 -23.46 22.38
CA ALA A 354 -5.15 -23.52 23.83
C ALA A 354 -6.45 -24.14 24.35
N ARG A 355 -7.58 -23.92 23.66
CA ARG A 355 -8.89 -24.47 24.08
C ARG A 355 -9.00 -25.99 23.96
N THR A 356 -8.09 -26.64 23.27
CA THR A 356 -8.01 -28.11 23.20
C THR A 356 -7.54 -28.73 24.53
N PHE A 357 -6.82 -27.95 25.34
CA PHE A 357 -6.26 -28.42 26.60
C PHE A 357 -7.07 -27.98 27.82
N GLN A 358 -7.65 -26.79 27.78
CA GLN A 358 -8.43 -26.24 28.90
C GLN A 358 -9.45 -25.21 28.43
N LYS A 359 -10.53 -25.04 29.21
CA LYS A 359 -11.48 -23.93 28.95
C LYS A 359 -10.80 -22.59 29.23
N LEU A 360 -10.91 -21.68 28.26
CA LEU A 360 -10.31 -20.35 28.32
C LEU A 360 -11.17 -19.39 29.15
N THR A 361 -10.49 -18.60 29.95
CA THR A 361 -11.02 -17.50 30.79
C THR A 361 -10.54 -16.16 30.24
N TYR A 362 -11.04 -15.04 30.75
CA TYR A 362 -10.52 -13.69 30.40
C TYR A 362 -9.02 -13.56 30.70
N TYR A 363 -8.52 -14.20 31.78
CA TYR A 363 -7.11 -14.21 32.09
C TYR A 363 -6.30 -14.90 30.99
N SER A 364 -6.71 -16.10 30.58
CA SER A 364 -6.06 -16.85 29.48
C SER A 364 -6.06 -16.05 28.18
N LEU A 365 -7.17 -15.40 27.86
CA LEU A 365 -7.31 -14.58 26.64
C LEU A 365 -6.37 -13.37 26.65
N LYS A 366 -6.17 -12.73 27.82
CA LYS A 366 -5.19 -11.64 27.98
C LYS A 366 -3.77 -12.12 27.73
N GLN A 367 -3.39 -13.28 28.26
CA GLN A 367 -2.07 -13.92 28.03
C GLN A 367 -1.85 -14.28 26.55
N ILE A 368 -2.89 -14.72 25.87
CA ILE A 368 -2.86 -15.01 24.43
C ILE A 368 -2.61 -13.74 23.58
N GLY A 369 -2.89 -12.55 24.12
CA GLY A 369 -2.76 -11.27 23.42
C GLY A 369 -4.07 -10.77 22.81
N VAL A 370 -5.22 -11.15 23.36
CA VAL A 370 -6.53 -10.58 23.02
C VAL A 370 -6.65 -9.20 23.65
N THR A 371 -7.10 -8.21 22.85
CA THR A 371 -7.36 -6.85 23.34
C THR A 371 -8.69 -6.83 24.10
N LEU A 372 -8.67 -7.23 25.37
CA LEU A 372 -9.88 -7.39 26.20
C LEU A 372 -10.66 -6.09 26.39
N SER A 373 -10.02 -4.92 26.34
CA SER A 373 -10.71 -3.62 26.37
C SER A 373 -11.79 -3.45 25.30
N ARG A 374 -11.67 -4.20 24.19
CA ARG A 374 -12.64 -4.28 23.10
C ARG A 374 -13.40 -5.61 23.10
N ALA A 375 -12.68 -6.73 23.16
CA ALA A 375 -13.24 -8.05 22.97
C ALA A 375 -14.30 -8.44 24.00
N LYS A 376 -14.17 -8.01 25.26
CA LYS A 376 -15.08 -8.36 26.37
C LYS A 376 -16.56 -8.05 26.10
N TYR A 377 -16.85 -7.11 25.22
CA TYR A 377 -18.22 -6.74 24.84
C TYR A 377 -18.82 -7.64 23.75
N PHE A 378 -18.04 -8.54 23.18
CA PHE A 378 -18.41 -9.36 22.03
C PHE A 378 -18.21 -10.86 22.28
N ILE A 379 -17.73 -11.25 23.46
CA ILE A 379 -17.40 -12.65 23.77
C ILE A 379 -18.01 -13.14 25.07
N THR A 380 -18.17 -14.45 25.15
CA THR A 380 -18.28 -15.19 26.40
C THR A 380 -17.10 -16.15 26.54
N CYS A 381 -16.76 -16.47 27.79
CA CYS A 381 -15.73 -17.46 28.14
C CYS A 381 -16.01 -18.03 29.52
N SER A 382 -15.27 -19.05 29.93
CA SER A 382 -15.46 -19.72 31.23
C SER A 382 -15.28 -18.73 32.40
N GLY A 383 -16.19 -18.75 33.36
CA GLY A 383 -16.13 -17.93 34.58
C GLY A 383 -16.41 -16.44 34.38
N ALA A 384 -16.97 -16.06 33.26
CA ALA A 384 -17.26 -14.64 32.97
C ALA A 384 -18.77 -14.41 32.81
N THR A 385 -19.26 -13.36 33.45
CA THR A 385 -20.60 -12.82 33.15
C THR A 385 -20.53 -12.09 31.80
N PRO A 386 -21.40 -12.44 30.83
CA PRO A 386 -21.40 -11.77 29.52
C PRO A 386 -21.72 -10.29 29.69
N LEU A 387 -20.82 -9.43 29.30
CA LEU A 387 -21.11 -8.00 29.07
C LEU A 387 -21.75 -7.76 27.69
N ALA A 388 -21.64 -8.77 26.85
CA ALA A 388 -22.18 -8.76 25.50
C ALA A 388 -23.72 -8.87 25.52
N GLY A 389 -24.38 -8.03 24.74
CA GLY A 389 -25.85 -7.98 24.67
C GLY A 389 -26.53 -7.11 25.73
N THR A 390 -25.76 -6.60 26.73
CA THR A 390 -26.34 -5.71 27.77
C THR A 390 -26.41 -4.25 27.35
N MET A 391 -25.74 -3.86 26.27
CA MET A 391 -25.69 -2.49 25.77
C MET A 391 -26.20 -2.40 24.33
N GLU A 392 -26.95 -1.35 24.04
CA GLU A 392 -27.29 -1.00 22.67
C GLU A 392 -26.05 -0.65 21.85
N PRO A 393 -26.01 -0.97 20.54
CA PRO A 393 -24.88 -0.70 19.66
C PRO A 393 -24.39 0.74 19.68
N THR A 394 -25.29 1.72 19.75
CA THR A 394 -24.98 3.15 19.84
C THR A 394 -24.25 3.52 21.14
N LYS A 395 -24.72 3.04 22.28
CA LYS A 395 -24.07 3.26 23.58
C LYS A 395 -22.70 2.59 23.61
N LEU A 396 -22.60 1.37 23.08
CA LEU A 396 -21.35 0.64 23.00
C LEU A 396 -20.33 1.35 22.08
N ARG A 397 -20.79 1.90 20.94
CA ARG A 397 -19.96 2.72 20.06
C ARG A 397 -19.36 3.92 20.81
N HIS A 398 -20.16 4.71 21.49
CA HIS A 398 -19.70 5.87 22.24
C HIS A 398 -18.70 5.49 23.35
N LEU A 399 -18.97 4.42 24.09
CA LEU A 399 -18.07 3.92 25.12
C LEU A 399 -16.70 3.51 24.54
N LEU A 400 -16.68 2.82 23.41
CA LEU A 400 -15.45 2.36 22.77
C LEU A 400 -14.66 3.52 22.15
N ILE A 401 -15.33 4.54 21.62
CA ILE A 401 -14.68 5.77 21.16
C ILE A 401 -14.05 6.52 22.32
N ALA A 402 -14.81 6.76 23.40
CA ALA A 402 -14.31 7.45 24.58
C ALA A 402 -13.07 6.78 25.19
N ASN A 403 -13.07 5.44 25.25
CA ASN A 403 -11.92 4.65 25.71
C ASN A 403 -10.73 4.68 24.74
N SER A 404 -10.95 5.05 23.47
CA SER A 404 -9.89 5.13 22.46
C SER A 404 -9.22 6.52 22.41
N HIS A 405 -9.93 7.57 22.75
CA HIS A 405 -9.43 8.97 22.65
C HIS A 405 -8.19 9.24 23.52
N ASN A 406 -8.01 8.52 24.62
CA ASN A 406 -6.79 8.64 25.43
C ASN A 406 -5.52 8.04 24.77
N LYS A 407 -5.66 7.24 23.69
CA LYS A 407 -4.53 6.68 22.93
C LYS A 407 -4.32 7.34 21.56
N HIS A 408 -5.29 8.12 21.07
CA HIS A 408 -5.25 8.69 19.73
C HIS A 408 -4.80 10.16 19.66
N LYS A 409 -4.43 10.80 20.79
CA LYS A 409 -3.76 12.11 20.74
C LYS A 409 -2.46 12.08 19.94
N GLU A 410 -1.80 10.92 19.84
CA GLU A 410 -0.59 10.73 19.05
C GLU A 410 -0.85 10.53 17.54
N LEU A 411 -2.04 10.09 17.11
CA LEU A 411 -2.38 9.87 15.70
C LEU A 411 -2.65 11.16 14.91
N PHE A 412 -2.92 12.27 15.59
CA PHE A 412 -3.05 13.58 14.96
C PHE A 412 -1.70 14.27 14.70
N THR A 413 -0.61 13.71 15.18
CA THR A 413 0.77 14.23 15.00
C THR A 413 1.56 13.54 13.90
N GLY A 414 0.93 12.79 13.00
CA GLY A 414 1.55 12.29 11.77
C GLY A 414 2.50 11.09 11.93
N GLN A 415 2.55 10.45 13.08
CA GLN A 415 3.38 9.26 13.31
C GLN A 415 2.49 8.01 13.47
N LEU A 416 2.42 7.21 12.40
CA LEU A 416 1.74 5.92 12.38
C LEU A 416 2.58 4.85 13.09
N SER A 417 2.15 4.42 14.28
CA SER A 417 2.56 3.14 14.82
C SER A 417 1.75 2.04 14.14
N LEU A 418 2.38 1.24 13.31
CA LEU A 418 1.81 0.10 12.55
C LEU A 418 1.87 -1.22 13.35
N PHE A 419 1.69 -1.17 14.69
CA PHE A 419 1.68 -2.38 15.51
C PHE A 419 0.42 -2.52 16.34
#